data_39f9aae3ccbd0b26b1d9fffae512836f
#
_entry.id   39f9aae3ccbd0b26b1d9fffae512836f
#
_cell.length_a   1.000
_cell.length_b   1.000
_cell.length_c   1.000
_cell.angle_alpha   90.00
_cell.angle_beta   90.00
_cell.angle_gamma   90.00
#
_symmetry.space_group_name_H-M   'P 1'
#
loop_
_entity.id
_entity.type
_entity.pdbx_description
1 polymer ?
#
loop_
_entity_poly.entity_id
_entity_poly.type
_entity_poly.pdbx_seq_one_letter_code
_entity_poly.pdbx_strand_id
1 'polypeptide(L)'
;MGTASKSYQYNLGTYHRKVTTANAEAQVWFDRGLIWSYAFHHEESARCFEKAIAEDPGCAMSYWGLAFALGPNYNKPWDLFDEKELKKTLETIEHALTEAKDHAPDSTELEQALVDAVQARVPKGLQEHDFKACNEAYAKAMESVYERFSDDLDVTALFADSVMNLSAWDLWDLKTGKPTPGSRSLEVKGFLEKALEQDNVYEHPGILHLYIHLMEMSSTPEVALVAADHLRNLVPDAGHLVHMPSHLDILVGDYRRAIASNADACLADEKYHNEHGGDNFYSFYRMHDYHSLIYAAMFAGQSKVALEAVSRMERSLPASLLSIESPPMADWLENFSSVRVHVLVRFGRWQELLSLPFPNDKDLYCVTIAMIHYGKGVAYAAMGDVEKALRERAALKEAVKRIPSSRICGDFPNKSNVVLKVGEAMLDGEIAYRQGDYDVAFRHLEEAIKRDDALTYAEPWPVRILSDLSHSRDIDH
;
A
#
# COMPACT_ATOMS: atom_id res chain seq x y z
N MET A 1 -24.85 -34.18 12.83
CA MET A 1 -23.40 -34.09 13.13
C MET A 1 -23.02 -32.66 12.79
N GLY A 2 -22.92 -31.83 13.82
CA GLY A 2 -22.53 -30.43 13.62
C GLY A 2 -21.09 -30.37 13.14
N THR A 3 -20.85 -29.71 12.03
CA THR A 3 -19.50 -29.29 11.59
C THR A 3 -18.95 -28.39 12.69
N ALA A 4 -17.92 -28.86 13.39
CA ALA A 4 -17.17 -28.03 14.30
C ALA A 4 -16.74 -26.77 13.50
N SER A 5 -17.22 -25.60 13.91
CA SER A 5 -16.76 -24.33 13.38
C SER A 5 -15.24 -24.32 13.50
N LYS A 6 -14.50 -24.27 12.39
CA LYS A 6 -13.07 -24.01 12.43
C LYS A 6 -12.87 -22.75 13.27
N SER A 7 -12.14 -22.85 14.38
CA SER A 7 -11.84 -21.68 15.20
C SER A 7 -11.16 -20.64 14.32
N TYR A 8 -11.59 -19.38 14.42
CA TYR A 8 -10.94 -18.26 13.70
C TYR A 8 -9.47 -18.20 14.12
N GLN A 9 -8.58 -18.33 13.15
CA GLN A 9 -7.18 -18.62 13.43
C GLN A 9 -6.26 -17.40 13.54
N TYR A 10 -6.80 -16.19 13.26
CA TYR A 10 -6.01 -14.96 13.27
C TYR A 10 -6.02 -14.32 14.66
N ASN A 11 -4.83 -13.93 15.13
CA ASN A 11 -4.65 -13.12 16.33
C ASN A 11 -4.72 -11.64 15.95
N LEU A 12 -5.86 -11.01 16.22
CA LEU A 12 -6.11 -9.61 15.94
C LEU A 12 -5.94 -8.70 17.17
N GLY A 13 -5.29 -9.20 18.22
CA GLY A 13 -5.14 -8.46 19.48
C GLY A 13 -6.45 -8.44 20.29
N THR A 14 -6.62 -7.38 21.08
CA THR A 14 -7.70 -7.29 22.07
C THR A 14 -8.62 -6.09 21.85
N TYR A 15 -8.44 -5.36 20.74
CA TYR A 15 -9.26 -4.19 20.45
C TYR A 15 -10.74 -4.57 20.35
N HIS A 16 -11.59 -3.77 20.96
CA HIS A 16 -13.02 -4.02 21.07
C HIS A 16 -13.81 -2.71 20.99
N ARG A 17 -14.81 -2.68 20.12
CA ARG A 17 -15.83 -1.62 20.07
C ARG A 17 -17.21 -2.21 20.33
N LYS A 18 -17.79 -1.86 21.46
CA LYS A 18 -19.16 -2.28 21.76
C LYS A 18 -20.17 -1.69 20.75
N VAL A 19 -21.00 -2.55 20.19
CA VAL A 19 -22.13 -2.17 19.33
C VAL A 19 -23.45 -2.68 19.87
N THR A 20 -24.55 -2.11 19.40
CA THR A 20 -25.90 -2.53 19.77
C THR A 20 -26.22 -3.87 19.12
N THR A 21 -26.03 -4.94 19.88
CA THR A 21 -26.39 -6.32 19.56
C THR A 21 -26.63 -7.10 20.85
N ALA A 22 -27.55 -8.05 20.82
CA ALA A 22 -27.77 -9.00 21.91
C ALA A 22 -26.97 -10.29 21.70
N ASN A 23 -26.35 -10.48 20.53
CA ASN A 23 -25.61 -11.69 20.16
C ASN A 23 -24.10 -11.51 20.35
N ALA A 24 -23.52 -12.25 21.30
CA ALA A 24 -22.08 -12.16 21.59
C ALA A 24 -21.18 -12.58 20.39
N GLU A 25 -21.61 -13.53 19.56
CA GLU A 25 -20.88 -13.95 18.38
C GLU A 25 -20.91 -12.85 17.30
N ALA A 26 -22.04 -12.15 17.12
CA ALA A 26 -22.12 -11.00 16.23
C ALA A 26 -21.15 -9.89 16.66
N GLN A 27 -21.05 -9.60 17.97
CA GLN A 27 -20.09 -8.65 18.52
C GLN A 27 -18.63 -9.06 18.19
N VAL A 28 -18.29 -10.33 18.37
CA VAL A 28 -16.93 -10.84 18.07
C VAL A 28 -16.61 -10.70 16.58
N TRP A 29 -17.56 -11.02 15.70
CA TRP A 29 -17.35 -10.86 14.27
C TRP A 29 -17.28 -9.40 13.84
N PHE A 30 -18.05 -8.53 14.49
CA PHE A 30 -17.98 -7.08 14.27
C PHE A 30 -16.58 -6.54 14.61
N ASP A 31 -16.04 -6.88 15.79
CA ASP A 31 -14.70 -6.44 16.22
C ASP A 31 -13.62 -6.88 15.22
N ARG A 32 -13.69 -8.14 14.75
CA ARG A 32 -12.78 -8.65 13.71
C ARG A 32 -12.90 -7.85 12.41
N GLY A 33 -14.11 -7.56 11.96
CA GLY A 33 -14.37 -6.76 10.78
C GLY A 33 -13.78 -5.36 10.90
N LEU A 34 -13.96 -4.71 12.05
CA LEU A 34 -13.45 -3.36 12.30
C LEU A 34 -11.92 -3.33 12.34
N ILE A 35 -11.27 -4.30 13.00
CA ILE A 35 -9.81 -4.39 13.05
C ILE A 35 -9.24 -4.62 11.64
N TRP A 36 -9.85 -5.50 10.84
CA TRP A 36 -9.42 -5.69 9.45
C TRP A 36 -9.67 -4.46 8.57
N SER A 37 -10.72 -3.66 8.84
CA SER A 37 -10.90 -2.35 8.17
C SER A 37 -9.73 -1.42 8.49
N TYR A 38 -9.34 -1.32 9.76
CA TYR A 38 -8.18 -0.53 10.18
C TYR A 38 -6.84 -1.06 9.65
N ALA A 39 -6.79 -2.34 9.30
CA ALA A 39 -5.64 -2.96 8.63
C ALA A 39 -5.69 -2.84 7.10
N PHE A 40 -6.64 -2.14 6.53
CA PHE A 40 -6.91 -2.04 5.08
C PHE A 40 -7.13 -3.38 4.38
N HIS A 41 -7.37 -4.45 5.14
CA HIS A 41 -7.74 -5.75 4.58
C HIS A 41 -9.25 -5.86 4.40
N HIS A 42 -9.76 -5.07 3.47
CA HIS A 42 -11.19 -4.84 3.28
C HIS A 42 -11.97 -6.08 2.86
N GLU A 43 -11.38 -7.03 2.10
CA GLU A 43 -12.06 -8.27 1.72
C GLU A 43 -12.31 -9.18 2.93
N GLU A 44 -11.34 -9.32 3.86
CA GLU A 44 -11.56 -10.09 5.08
C GLU A 44 -12.47 -9.36 6.06
N SER A 45 -12.36 -8.04 6.12
CA SER A 45 -13.26 -7.18 6.87
C SER A 45 -14.72 -7.39 6.46
N ALA A 46 -15.02 -7.33 5.17
CA ALA A 46 -16.36 -7.58 4.63
C ALA A 46 -16.88 -8.97 4.98
N ARG A 47 -16.03 -10.02 4.87
CA ARG A 47 -16.40 -11.38 5.30
C ARG A 47 -16.73 -11.49 6.77
N CYS A 48 -16.01 -10.75 7.62
CA CYS A 48 -16.31 -10.71 9.05
C CYS A 48 -17.63 -10.01 9.32
N PHE A 49 -17.93 -8.90 8.66
CA PHE A 49 -19.23 -8.22 8.80
C PHE A 49 -20.38 -9.05 8.25
N GLU A 50 -20.22 -9.77 7.13
CA GLU A 50 -21.22 -10.72 6.64
C GLU A 50 -21.54 -11.83 7.67
N LYS A 51 -20.53 -12.30 8.40
CA LYS A 51 -20.72 -13.26 9.49
C LYS A 51 -21.43 -12.62 10.70
N ALA A 52 -21.09 -11.38 11.05
CA ALA A 52 -21.78 -10.65 12.09
C ALA A 52 -23.28 -10.47 11.75
N ILE A 53 -23.59 -10.14 10.49
CA ILE A 53 -24.97 -10.07 9.99
C ILE A 53 -25.68 -11.42 10.09
N ALA A 54 -25.00 -12.52 9.74
CA ALA A 54 -25.58 -13.85 9.82
C ALA A 54 -25.91 -14.28 11.27
N GLU A 55 -25.13 -13.83 12.25
CA GLU A 55 -25.35 -14.07 13.67
C GLU A 55 -26.44 -13.17 14.28
N ASP A 56 -26.51 -11.91 13.85
CA ASP A 56 -27.54 -10.95 14.27
C ASP A 56 -27.98 -10.07 13.10
N PRO A 57 -29.00 -10.48 12.33
CA PRO A 57 -29.54 -9.69 11.23
C PRO A 57 -30.17 -8.34 11.63
N GLY A 58 -30.39 -8.10 12.92
CA GLY A 58 -30.89 -6.83 13.45
C GLY A 58 -29.80 -5.81 13.81
N CYS A 59 -28.53 -6.19 13.74
CA CYS A 59 -27.43 -5.32 14.12
C CYS A 59 -27.10 -4.31 13.01
N ALA A 60 -27.56 -3.06 13.14
CA ALA A 60 -27.31 -1.98 12.18
C ALA A 60 -25.82 -1.76 11.89
N MET A 61 -24.98 -1.85 12.92
CA MET A 61 -23.54 -1.61 12.78
C MET A 61 -22.82 -2.70 11.97
N SER A 62 -23.34 -3.92 11.91
CA SER A 62 -22.77 -4.97 11.04
C SER A 62 -22.98 -4.64 9.56
N TYR A 63 -24.12 -4.10 9.18
CA TYR A 63 -24.38 -3.62 7.82
C TYR A 63 -23.61 -2.32 7.51
N TRP A 64 -23.52 -1.41 8.48
CA TRP A 64 -22.65 -0.24 8.38
C TRP A 64 -21.20 -0.64 8.06
N GLY A 65 -20.66 -1.62 8.82
CA GLY A 65 -19.32 -2.12 8.64
C GLY A 65 -19.10 -2.76 7.27
N LEU A 66 -20.07 -3.54 6.78
CA LEU A 66 -20.03 -4.13 5.44
C LEU A 66 -20.00 -3.03 4.35
N ALA A 67 -20.86 -2.03 4.45
CA ALA A 67 -20.88 -0.92 3.51
C ALA A 67 -19.57 -0.10 3.57
N PHE A 68 -19.02 0.10 4.77
CA PHE A 68 -17.74 0.78 4.97
C PHE A 68 -16.58 0.00 4.34
N ALA A 69 -16.46 -1.30 4.64
CA ALA A 69 -15.38 -2.15 4.17
C ALA A 69 -15.38 -2.36 2.65
N LEU A 70 -16.53 -2.38 2.01
CA LEU A 70 -16.65 -2.50 0.55
C LEU A 70 -16.34 -1.19 -0.18
N GLY A 71 -16.33 -0.04 0.50
CA GLY A 71 -15.94 1.25 -0.05
C GLY A 71 -14.43 1.42 -0.21
N PRO A 72 -13.98 2.62 -0.65
CA PRO A 72 -12.57 2.92 -0.83
C PRO A 72 -11.84 3.00 0.51
N ASN A 73 -10.52 2.92 0.47
CA ASN A 73 -9.63 3.32 1.55
C ASN A 73 -8.45 4.13 1.00
N TYR A 74 -7.59 4.60 1.88
CA TYR A 74 -6.43 5.43 1.52
C TYR A 74 -5.54 4.79 0.44
N ASN A 75 -5.39 3.45 0.46
CA ASN A 75 -4.57 2.69 -0.50
C ASN A 75 -5.37 2.08 -1.67
N LYS A 76 -6.71 2.09 -1.61
CA LYS A 76 -7.56 1.64 -2.70
C LYS A 76 -8.68 2.68 -2.95
N PRO A 77 -8.38 3.82 -3.60
CA PRO A 77 -9.39 4.77 -4.01
C PRO A 77 -10.34 4.18 -5.07
N TRP A 78 -11.48 4.81 -5.28
CA TRP A 78 -12.49 4.36 -6.24
C TRP A 78 -11.93 4.10 -7.66
N ASP A 79 -10.90 4.85 -8.08
CA ASP A 79 -10.29 4.75 -9.41
C ASP A 79 -9.53 3.43 -9.65
N LEU A 80 -9.28 2.64 -8.60
CA LEU A 80 -8.65 1.31 -8.68
C LEU A 80 -9.66 0.17 -8.81
N PHE A 81 -10.95 0.43 -8.68
CA PHE A 81 -11.97 -0.59 -8.93
C PHE A 81 -12.17 -0.74 -10.44
N ASP A 82 -12.06 -1.97 -10.96
CA ASP A 82 -12.47 -2.23 -12.32
C ASP A 82 -14.01 -2.18 -12.45
N GLU A 83 -14.52 -1.98 -13.69
CA GLU A 83 -15.95 -1.78 -13.94
C GLU A 83 -16.83 -2.92 -13.40
N LYS A 84 -16.37 -4.16 -13.51
CA LYS A 84 -17.11 -5.33 -13.05
C LYS A 84 -17.11 -5.44 -11.52
N GLU A 85 -15.94 -5.21 -10.89
CA GLU A 85 -15.81 -5.15 -9.43
C GLU A 85 -16.67 -4.02 -8.88
N LEU A 86 -16.55 -2.81 -9.43
CA LEU A 86 -17.27 -1.62 -9.00
C LEU A 86 -18.79 -1.84 -9.01
N LYS A 87 -19.35 -2.37 -10.10
CA LYS A 87 -20.79 -2.63 -10.20
C LYS A 87 -21.28 -3.56 -9.09
N LYS A 88 -20.61 -4.70 -8.92
CA LYS A 88 -20.97 -5.67 -7.86
C LYS A 88 -20.86 -5.05 -6.46
N THR A 89 -19.80 -4.29 -6.23
CA THR A 89 -19.55 -3.62 -4.97
C THR A 89 -20.63 -2.62 -4.64
N LEU A 90 -21.02 -1.75 -5.58
CA LEU A 90 -22.08 -0.75 -5.37
C LEU A 90 -23.46 -1.40 -5.11
N GLU A 91 -23.81 -2.48 -5.81
CA GLU A 91 -25.06 -3.23 -5.57
C GLU A 91 -25.08 -3.79 -4.12
N THR A 92 -23.96 -4.34 -3.63
CA THR A 92 -23.87 -4.88 -2.27
C THR A 92 -23.91 -3.77 -1.22
N ILE A 93 -23.22 -2.66 -1.47
CA ILE A 93 -23.23 -1.50 -0.57
C ILE A 93 -24.64 -0.90 -0.45
N GLU A 94 -25.35 -0.72 -1.57
CA GLU A 94 -26.71 -0.16 -1.57
C GLU A 94 -27.67 -1.00 -0.70
N HIS A 95 -27.58 -2.33 -0.79
CA HIS A 95 -28.33 -3.22 0.08
C HIS A 95 -27.92 -3.05 1.55
N ALA A 96 -26.63 -3.08 1.85
CA ALA A 96 -26.14 -2.94 3.22
C ALA A 96 -26.52 -1.59 3.83
N LEU A 97 -26.47 -0.49 3.08
CA LEU A 97 -26.88 0.84 3.52
C LEU A 97 -28.39 0.90 3.84
N THR A 98 -29.20 0.22 3.05
CA THR A 98 -30.65 0.13 3.29
C THR A 98 -30.93 -0.59 4.60
N GLU A 99 -30.38 -1.79 4.78
CA GLU A 99 -30.55 -2.58 5.99
C GLU A 99 -30.00 -1.86 7.24
N ALA A 100 -28.80 -1.24 7.12
CA ALA A 100 -28.24 -0.45 8.22
C ALA A 100 -29.20 0.65 8.68
N LYS A 101 -29.82 1.35 7.74
CA LYS A 101 -30.77 2.44 8.02
C LYS A 101 -32.07 1.94 8.65
N ASP A 102 -32.58 0.80 8.17
CA ASP A 102 -33.84 0.22 8.66
C ASP A 102 -33.71 -0.27 10.12
N HIS A 103 -32.52 -0.74 10.51
CA HIS A 103 -32.21 -1.21 11.87
C HIS A 103 -31.62 -0.12 12.78
N ALA A 104 -31.17 1.02 12.27
CA ALA A 104 -30.57 2.10 13.06
C ALA A 104 -31.48 2.66 14.19
N PRO A 105 -32.81 2.75 14.06
CA PRO A 105 -33.65 3.31 15.12
C PRO A 105 -33.53 2.60 16.48
N ASP A 106 -33.15 1.34 16.51
CA ASP A 106 -32.95 0.54 17.72
C ASP A 106 -31.56 0.64 18.32
N SER A 107 -30.66 1.43 17.69
CA SER A 107 -29.25 1.59 18.08
C SER A 107 -28.99 2.90 18.84
N THR A 108 -27.75 3.10 19.33
CA THR A 108 -27.37 4.32 20.04
C THR A 108 -27.33 5.54 19.10
N GLU A 109 -27.41 6.75 19.69
CA GLU A 109 -27.33 8.01 18.91
C GLU A 109 -26.05 8.12 18.07
N LEU A 110 -24.90 7.63 18.59
CA LEU A 110 -23.66 7.58 17.86
C LEU A 110 -23.72 6.61 16.68
N GLU A 111 -24.25 5.41 16.88
CA GLU A 111 -24.41 4.42 15.81
C GLU A 111 -25.32 4.92 14.70
N GLN A 112 -26.44 5.56 15.06
CA GLN A 112 -27.33 6.21 14.10
C GLN A 112 -26.60 7.28 13.29
N ALA A 113 -25.79 8.13 13.95
CA ALA A 113 -25.00 9.16 13.27
C ALA A 113 -23.96 8.56 12.30
N LEU A 114 -23.31 7.46 12.65
CA LEU A 114 -22.37 6.74 11.77
C LEU A 114 -23.10 6.10 10.59
N VAL A 115 -24.28 5.50 10.80
CA VAL A 115 -25.12 4.94 9.73
C VAL A 115 -25.59 6.03 8.77
N ASP A 116 -25.97 7.20 9.27
CA ASP A 116 -26.34 8.33 8.42
C ASP A 116 -25.13 8.89 7.63
N ALA A 117 -23.96 8.96 8.25
CA ALA A 117 -22.77 9.49 7.59
C ALA A 117 -22.28 8.60 6.44
N VAL A 118 -22.28 7.27 6.62
CA VAL A 118 -21.79 6.34 5.59
C VAL A 118 -22.63 6.36 4.31
N GLN A 119 -23.91 6.80 4.38
CA GLN A 119 -24.77 6.99 3.21
C GLN A 119 -24.17 7.98 2.19
N ALA A 120 -23.37 8.95 2.65
CA ALA A 120 -22.77 9.96 1.80
C ALA A 120 -21.51 9.46 1.06
N ARG A 121 -20.95 8.32 1.48
CA ARG A 121 -19.68 7.79 0.96
C ARG A 121 -19.81 7.20 -0.45
N VAL A 122 -21.00 6.87 -0.88
CA VAL A 122 -21.25 6.07 -2.07
C VAL A 122 -22.10 6.86 -3.08
N PRO A 123 -21.80 6.75 -4.38
CA PRO A 123 -22.59 7.40 -5.41
C PRO A 123 -24.00 6.83 -5.45
N LYS A 124 -24.99 7.70 -5.66
CA LYS A 124 -26.39 7.30 -5.85
C LYS A 124 -26.64 6.89 -7.29
N GLY A 125 -26.88 5.59 -7.50
CA GLY A 125 -27.14 5.01 -8.82
C GLY A 125 -25.90 4.57 -9.58
N LEU A 126 -26.11 3.86 -10.73
CA LEU A 126 -25.05 3.21 -11.52
C LEU A 126 -24.59 4.05 -12.74
N GLN A 127 -25.01 5.32 -12.84
CA GLN A 127 -24.62 6.20 -13.95
C GLN A 127 -23.63 7.25 -13.47
N GLU A 128 -22.78 7.76 -14.35
CA GLU A 128 -21.70 8.73 -14.13
C GLU A 128 -21.39 9.06 -12.66
N HIS A 129 -20.31 8.46 -12.11
CA HIS A 129 -19.96 8.60 -10.71
C HIS A 129 -19.01 9.79 -10.50
N ASP A 130 -19.43 10.76 -9.70
CA ASP A 130 -18.53 11.76 -9.13
C ASP A 130 -18.01 11.26 -7.78
N PHE A 131 -17.00 10.39 -7.82
CA PHE A 131 -16.38 9.83 -6.61
C PHE A 131 -15.72 10.88 -5.74
N LYS A 132 -15.24 11.98 -6.34
CA LYS A 132 -14.69 13.10 -5.59
C LYS A 132 -15.77 13.77 -4.75
N ALA A 133 -16.94 14.05 -5.33
CA ALA A 133 -18.07 14.60 -4.58
C ALA A 133 -18.53 13.65 -3.46
N CYS A 134 -18.48 12.33 -3.67
CA CYS A 134 -18.82 11.36 -2.63
C CYS A 134 -17.80 11.42 -1.47
N ASN A 135 -16.50 11.48 -1.75
CA ASN A 135 -15.48 11.61 -0.72
C ASN A 135 -15.65 12.92 0.06
N GLU A 136 -15.90 14.05 -0.62
CA GLU A 136 -16.17 15.35 0.02
C GLU A 136 -17.43 15.31 0.89
N ALA A 137 -18.51 14.71 0.40
CA ALA A 137 -19.75 14.57 1.15
C ALA A 137 -19.58 13.70 2.40
N TYR A 138 -18.84 12.59 2.29
CA TYR A 138 -18.55 11.71 3.41
C TYR A 138 -17.68 12.40 4.46
N ALA A 139 -16.59 13.08 4.05
CA ALA A 139 -15.76 13.82 4.98
C ALA A 139 -16.56 14.90 5.74
N LYS A 140 -17.46 15.61 5.06
CA LYS A 140 -18.34 16.58 5.68
C LYS A 140 -19.37 15.95 6.65
N ALA A 141 -19.89 14.78 6.30
CA ALA A 141 -20.79 14.04 7.19
C ALA A 141 -20.05 13.56 8.45
N MET A 142 -18.84 13.02 8.29
CA MET A 142 -17.99 12.59 9.42
C MET A 142 -17.53 13.76 10.29
N GLU A 143 -17.29 14.95 9.72
CA GLU A 143 -17.03 16.17 10.49
C GLU A 143 -18.15 16.47 11.48
N SER A 144 -19.41 16.38 11.04
CA SER A 144 -20.57 16.58 11.89
C SER A 144 -20.71 15.51 12.98
N VAL A 145 -20.30 14.26 12.71
CA VAL A 145 -20.24 13.20 13.72
C VAL A 145 -19.13 13.49 14.73
N TYR A 146 -17.96 13.88 14.28
CA TYR A 146 -16.82 14.22 15.13
C TYR A 146 -17.10 15.43 16.05
N GLU A 147 -17.77 16.48 15.56
CA GLU A 147 -18.18 17.62 16.38
C GLU A 147 -19.07 17.22 17.59
N ARG A 148 -19.87 16.15 17.43
CA ARG A 148 -20.77 15.64 18.48
C ARG A 148 -20.13 14.61 19.40
N PHE A 149 -19.17 13.84 18.89
CA PHE A 149 -18.63 12.66 19.56
C PHE A 149 -17.09 12.62 19.52
N SER A 150 -16.42 13.77 19.67
CA SER A 150 -14.96 13.92 19.53
C SER A 150 -14.13 13.13 20.55
N ASP A 151 -14.73 12.62 21.62
CA ASP A 151 -14.06 11.81 22.63
C ASP A 151 -14.04 10.31 22.27
N ASP A 152 -14.77 9.90 21.23
CA ASP A 152 -14.78 8.54 20.71
C ASP A 152 -13.60 8.36 19.70
N LEU A 153 -12.71 7.41 20.00
CA LEU A 153 -11.52 7.19 19.19
C LEU A 153 -11.83 6.62 17.79
N ASP A 154 -12.88 5.78 17.66
CA ASP A 154 -13.29 5.29 16.34
C ASP A 154 -13.87 6.40 15.47
N VAL A 155 -14.64 7.32 16.08
CA VAL A 155 -15.13 8.51 15.35
C VAL A 155 -13.94 9.35 14.85
N THR A 156 -12.92 9.53 15.69
CA THR A 156 -11.71 10.25 15.32
C THR A 156 -10.97 9.53 14.18
N ALA A 157 -10.80 8.21 14.25
CA ALA A 157 -10.16 7.42 13.21
C ALA A 157 -10.93 7.49 11.88
N LEU A 158 -12.25 7.32 11.91
CA LEU A 158 -13.10 7.38 10.71
C LEU A 158 -13.14 8.78 10.10
N PHE A 159 -13.11 9.83 10.92
CA PHE A 159 -13.01 11.20 10.42
C PHE A 159 -11.64 11.46 9.80
N ALA A 160 -10.54 11.01 10.43
CA ALA A 160 -9.20 11.10 9.86
C ALA A 160 -9.13 10.39 8.51
N ASP A 161 -9.58 9.14 8.42
CA ASP A 161 -9.63 8.38 7.16
C ASP A 161 -10.40 9.16 6.08
N SER A 162 -11.58 9.67 6.41
CA SER A 162 -12.43 10.39 5.45
C SER A 162 -11.76 11.65 4.89
N VAL A 163 -11.02 12.39 5.71
CA VAL A 163 -10.32 13.62 5.30
C VAL A 163 -9.04 13.29 4.55
N MET A 164 -8.26 12.29 4.98
CA MET A 164 -7.05 11.86 4.30
C MET A 164 -7.35 11.32 2.90
N ASN A 165 -8.48 10.64 2.71
CA ASN A 165 -8.94 10.17 1.39
C ASN A 165 -9.26 11.29 0.39
N LEU A 166 -9.41 12.56 0.82
CA LEU A 166 -9.56 13.71 -0.09
C LEU A 166 -8.27 14.05 -0.84
N SER A 167 -7.13 13.69 -0.26
CA SER A 167 -5.79 13.98 -0.79
C SER A 167 -4.85 12.78 -0.57
N ALA A 168 -5.34 11.57 -0.84
CA ALA A 168 -4.56 10.35 -0.70
C ALA A 168 -3.25 10.46 -1.49
N TRP A 169 -2.12 10.06 -0.89
CA TRP A 169 -0.77 10.12 -1.47
C TRP A 169 -0.23 11.53 -1.78
N ASP A 170 -0.97 12.58 -1.38
CA ASP A 170 -0.63 13.99 -1.61
C ASP A 170 -0.95 14.85 -0.37
N LEU A 171 -0.66 14.34 0.83
CA LEU A 171 -0.91 15.03 2.09
C LEU A 171 0.09 16.16 2.34
N TRP A 172 1.35 15.96 1.95
CA TRP A 172 2.45 16.90 2.17
C TRP A 172 3.27 17.07 0.89
N ASP A 173 3.68 18.28 0.60
CA ASP A 173 4.66 18.59 -0.44
C ASP A 173 6.06 18.20 0.06
N LEU A 174 6.61 17.15 -0.52
CA LEU A 174 7.91 16.57 -0.12
C LEU A 174 9.09 17.52 -0.30
N LYS A 175 8.99 18.53 -1.17
CA LYS A 175 10.07 19.50 -1.43
C LYS A 175 10.12 20.58 -0.36
N THR A 176 8.97 20.97 0.16
CA THR A 176 8.85 22.08 1.12
C THR A 176 8.57 21.59 2.53
N GLY A 177 8.15 20.34 2.71
CA GLY A 177 7.68 19.76 3.99
C GLY A 177 6.39 20.41 4.51
N LYS A 178 5.68 21.16 3.67
CA LYS A 178 4.42 21.83 4.02
C LYS A 178 3.23 21.00 3.53
N PRO A 179 2.03 21.19 4.09
CA PRO A 179 0.83 20.58 3.54
C PRO A 179 0.66 20.94 2.05
N THR A 180 0.29 19.97 1.24
CA THR A 180 -0.07 20.22 -0.16
C THR A 180 -1.26 21.18 -0.23
N PRO A 181 -1.26 22.13 -1.17
CA PRO A 181 -2.35 23.09 -1.31
C PRO A 181 -3.72 22.39 -1.46
N GLY A 182 -4.61 22.65 -0.51
CA GLY A 182 -5.94 22.02 -0.46
C GLY A 182 -6.03 20.76 0.40
N SER A 183 -4.91 20.17 0.84
CA SER A 183 -4.93 19.10 1.84
C SER A 183 -5.28 19.67 3.23
N ARG A 184 -5.98 18.88 4.02
CA ARG A 184 -6.34 19.22 5.42
C ARG A 184 -5.37 18.58 6.43
N SER A 185 -4.10 18.32 6.04
CA SER A 185 -3.12 17.56 6.82
C SER A 185 -2.87 18.11 8.22
N LEU A 186 -2.78 19.47 8.37
CA LEU A 186 -2.59 20.08 9.69
C LEU A 186 -3.81 19.94 10.59
N GLU A 187 -4.99 19.90 10.03
CA GLU A 187 -6.22 19.68 10.77
C GLU A 187 -6.30 18.23 11.26
N VAL A 188 -6.05 17.27 10.34
CA VAL A 188 -5.97 15.84 10.70
C VAL A 188 -4.93 15.62 11.78
N LYS A 189 -3.74 16.22 11.65
CA LYS A 189 -2.70 16.19 12.66
C LYS A 189 -3.21 16.66 14.01
N GLY A 190 -3.91 17.79 14.05
CA GLY A 190 -4.39 18.39 15.30
C GLY A 190 -5.37 17.49 16.08
N PHE A 191 -6.34 16.87 15.40
CA PHE A 191 -7.29 16.01 16.11
C PHE A 191 -6.74 14.59 16.39
N LEU A 192 -5.83 14.05 15.57
CA LEU A 192 -5.14 12.81 15.90
C LEU A 192 -4.18 13.00 17.09
N GLU A 193 -3.42 14.10 17.14
CA GLU A 193 -2.56 14.39 18.29
C GLU A 193 -3.37 14.62 19.57
N LYS A 194 -4.54 15.27 19.48
CA LYS A 194 -5.48 15.35 20.61
C LYS A 194 -5.95 13.97 21.07
N ALA A 195 -6.24 13.05 20.14
CA ALA A 195 -6.60 11.67 20.47
C ALA A 195 -5.44 10.93 21.15
N LEU A 196 -4.18 11.18 20.75
CA LEU A 196 -3.00 10.57 21.36
C LEU A 196 -2.76 10.97 22.82
N GLU A 197 -3.47 11.98 23.33
CA GLU A 197 -3.45 12.36 24.77
C GLU A 197 -4.38 11.48 25.63
N GLN A 198 -5.23 10.62 25.04
CA GLN A 198 -6.14 9.75 25.78
C GLN A 198 -5.42 8.48 26.26
N ASP A 199 -5.74 8.02 27.48
CA ASP A 199 -5.04 6.91 28.15
C ASP A 199 -5.03 5.59 27.35
N ASN A 200 -6.09 5.28 26.60
CA ASN A 200 -6.29 4.01 25.87
C ASN A 200 -5.97 4.09 24.37
N VAL A 201 -5.50 5.23 23.89
CA VAL A 201 -5.28 5.43 22.42
C VAL A 201 -4.25 4.47 21.84
N TYR A 202 -3.25 4.08 22.62
CA TYR A 202 -2.18 3.18 22.18
C TYR A 202 -2.65 1.71 22.03
N GLU A 203 -3.90 1.42 22.36
CA GLU A 203 -4.57 0.15 22.07
C GLU A 203 -5.46 0.24 20.82
N HIS A 204 -5.55 1.43 20.19
CA HIS A 204 -6.43 1.67 19.03
C HIS A 204 -5.69 1.56 17.70
N PRO A 205 -5.83 0.44 16.93
CA PRO A 205 -5.04 0.21 15.74
C PRO A 205 -5.26 1.27 14.64
N GLY A 206 -6.49 1.75 14.46
CA GLY A 206 -6.82 2.73 13.42
C GLY A 206 -6.18 4.10 13.64
N ILE A 207 -6.17 4.62 14.88
CA ILE A 207 -5.51 5.91 15.17
C ILE A 207 -4.00 5.82 14.91
N LEU A 208 -3.35 4.76 15.40
CA LEU A 208 -1.89 4.59 15.24
C LEU A 208 -1.51 4.43 13.76
N HIS A 209 -2.27 3.65 13.01
CA HIS A 209 -2.07 3.42 11.58
C HIS A 209 -2.18 4.72 10.78
N LEU A 210 -3.30 5.44 10.94
CA LEU A 210 -3.53 6.68 10.21
C LEU A 210 -2.54 7.79 10.59
N TYR A 211 -2.08 7.82 11.86
CA TYR A 211 -1.07 8.78 12.28
C TYR A 211 0.29 8.52 11.63
N ILE A 212 0.67 7.25 11.40
CA ILE A 212 1.88 6.90 10.65
C ILE A 212 1.75 7.40 9.21
N HIS A 213 0.67 7.05 8.51
CA HIS A 213 0.42 7.50 7.13
C HIS A 213 0.38 9.03 6.99
N LEU A 214 -0.21 9.71 7.98
CA LEU A 214 -0.21 11.16 7.98
C LEU A 214 1.20 11.74 8.07
N MET A 215 2.05 11.17 8.94
CA MET A 215 3.33 11.79 9.30
C MET A 215 4.50 11.34 8.45
N GLU A 216 4.44 10.20 7.79
CA GLU A 216 5.54 9.65 6.97
C GLU A 216 6.01 10.57 5.85
N MET A 217 5.08 11.33 5.24
CA MET A 217 5.39 12.31 4.19
C MET A 217 5.76 13.70 4.75
N SER A 218 5.63 13.93 6.06
CA SER A 218 5.89 15.22 6.68
C SER A 218 7.39 15.51 6.82
N SER A 219 7.74 16.76 7.16
CA SER A 219 9.12 17.13 7.47
C SER A 219 9.61 16.62 8.83
N THR A 220 8.74 16.02 9.64
CA THR A 220 9.03 15.54 11.01
C THR A 220 8.41 14.14 11.26
N PRO A 221 8.73 13.13 10.43
CA PRO A 221 8.13 11.80 10.57
C PRO A 221 8.45 11.13 11.92
N GLU A 222 9.57 11.48 12.53
CA GLU A 222 10.04 10.96 13.82
C GLU A 222 9.06 11.18 14.98
N VAL A 223 8.15 12.17 14.89
CA VAL A 223 7.18 12.41 15.96
C VAL A 223 6.16 11.27 16.10
N ALA A 224 5.97 10.47 15.05
CA ALA A 224 5.06 9.33 15.06
C ALA A 224 5.73 8.00 15.50
N LEU A 225 7.03 7.99 15.84
CA LEU A 225 7.75 6.78 16.27
C LEU A 225 7.13 6.10 17.49
N VAL A 226 6.59 6.88 18.44
CA VAL A 226 5.93 6.32 19.63
C VAL A 226 4.68 5.55 19.22
N ALA A 227 3.85 6.11 18.33
CA ALA A 227 2.66 5.43 17.80
C ALA A 227 3.06 4.15 17.01
N ALA A 228 4.10 4.23 16.19
CA ALA A 228 4.64 3.10 15.47
C ALA A 228 5.11 1.96 16.40
N ASP A 229 5.79 2.30 17.48
CA ASP A 229 6.28 1.32 18.45
C ASP A 229 5.14 0.59 19.18
N HIS A 230 4.05 1.27 19.49
CA HIS A 230 2.85 0.63 20.03
C HIS A 230 2.13 -0.25 19.01
N LEU A 231 2.11 0.14 17.74
CA LEU A 231 1.43 -0.64 16.70
C LEU A 231 2.14 -1.97 16.37
N ARG A 232 3.47 -2.07 16.53
CA ARG A 232 4.29 -3.22 16.09
C ARG A 232 3.75 -4.60 16.46
N ASN A 233 3.20 -4.75 17.64
CA ASN A 233 2.74 -6.05 18.15
C ASN A 233 1.24 -6.03 18.52
N LEU A 234 0.54 -4.96 18.17
CA LEU A 234 -0.85 -4.75 18.59
C LEU A 234 -1.79 -5.74 17.89
N VAL A 235 -1.56 -5.99 16.60
CA VAL A 235 -2.41 -6.86 15.75
C VAL A 235 -1.51 -7.84 14.98
N PRO A 236 -1.02 -8.92 15.62
CA PRO A 236 0.07 -9.76 15.09
C PRO A 236 -0.19 -10.44 13.74
N ASP A 237 -1.44 -10.76 13.40
CA ASP A 237 -1.78 -11.44 12.15
C ASP A 237 -2.34 -10.49 11.07
N ALA A 238 -2.32 -9.18 11.30
CA ALA A 238 -2.64 -8.18 10.28
C ALA A 238 -1.34 -7.63 9.66
N GLY A 239 -0.86 -8.29 8.61
CA GLY A 239 0.45 -8.03 8.00
C GLY A 239 0.70 -6.55 7.74
N HIS A 240 -0.25 -5.85 7.12
CA HIS A 240 -0.10 -4.42 6.86
C HIS A 240 0.10 -3.57 8.13
N LEU A 241 -0.59 -3.86 9.25
CA LEU A 241 -0.36 -3.13 10.51
C LEU A 241 1.00 -3.45 11.14
N VAL A 242 1.48 -4.70 11.00
CA VAL A 242 2.82 -5.11 11.45
C VAL A 242 3.91 -4.43 10.63
N HIS A 243 3.67 -4.23 9.33
CA HIS A 243 4.55 -3.55 8.40
C HIS A 243 4.65 -2.03 8.66
N MET A 244 3.54 -1.36 8.99
CA MET A 244 3.42 0.11 9.06
C MET A 244 4.53 0.85 9.84
N PRO A 245 5.01 0.36 10.99
CA PRO A 245 6.13 0.99 11.69
C PRO A 245 7.39 1.12 10.85
N SER A 246 7.59 0.24 9.86
CA SER A 246 8.77 0.26 9.00
C SER A 246 8.87 1.48 8.09
N HIS A 247 7.76 2.15 7.79
CA HIS A 247 7.74 3.42 7.06
C HIS A 247 8.60 4.46 7.77
N LEU A 248 8.39 4.61 9.08
CA LEU A 248 9.16 5.57 9.89
C LEU A 248 10.58 5.06 10.16
N ASP A 249 10.75 3.76 10.42
CA ASP A 249 12.07 3.17 10.63
C ASP A 249 13.01 3.43 9.45
N ILE A 250 12.51 3.30 8.20
CA ILE A 250 13.26 3.58 6.97
C ILE A 250 13.64 5.07 6.93
N LEU A 251 12.71 5.97 7.21
CA LEU A 251 12.93 7.42 7.15
C LEU A 251 13.96 7.90 8.19
N VAL A 252 14.02 7.24 9.36
CA VAL A 252 15.03 7.56 10.39
C VAL A 252 16.30 6.71 10.30
N GLY A 253 16.41 5.82 9.30
CA GLY A 253 17.59 5.00 9.04
C GLY A 253 17.73 3.76 9.92
N ASP A 254 16.70 3.35 10.67
CA ASP A 254 16.71 2.09 11.44
C ASP A 254 16.27 0.91 10.56
N TYR A 255 17.07 0.60 9.56
CA TYR A 255 16.80 -0.52 8.64
C TYR A 255 16.73 -1.87 9.34
N ARG A 256 17.35 -2.04 10.51
CA ARG A 256 17.26 -3.28 11.27
C ARG A 256 15.85 -3.52 11.79
N ARG A 257 15.20 -2.50 12.34
CA ARG A 257 13.81 -2.59 12.81
C ARG A 257 12.87 -2.76 11.63
N ALA A 258 13.09 -2.03 10.53
CA ALA A 258 12.31 -2.17 9.31
C ALA A 258 12.37 -3.60 8.75
N ILE A 259 13.55 -4.25 8.71
CA ILE A 259 13.70 -5.65 8.30
C ILE A 259 12.89 -6.58 9.22
N ALA A 260 12.95 -6.39 10.54
CA ALA A 260 12.25 -7.24 11.50
C ALA A 260 10.72 -7.13 11.32
N SER A 261 10.18 -5.91 11.30
CA SER A 261 8.74 -5.69 11.11
C SER A 261 8.23 -6.29 9.79
N ASN A 262 8.92 -6.05 8.68
CA ASN A 262 8.50 -6.59 7.40
C ASN A 262 8.67 -8.10 7.29
N ALA A 263 9.64 -8.69 7.98
CA ALA A 263 9.77 -10.14 8.04
C ALA A 263 8.56 -10.79 8.76
N ASP A 264 8.11 -10.19 9.87
CA ASP A 264 6.94 -10.63 10.61
C ASP A 264 5.65 -10.37 9.81
N ALA A 265 5.53 -9.22 9.12
CA ALA A 265 4.41 -8.92 8.23
C ALA A 265 4.29 -9.95 7.11
N CYS A 266 5.38 -10.29 6.43
CA CYS A 266 5.38 -11.34 5.41
C CYS A 266 4.92 -12.71 5.94
N LEU A 267 5.21 -13.04 7.21
CA LEU A 267 4.72 -14.30 7.82
C LEU A 267 3.21 -14.26 8.08
N ALA A 268 2.69 -13.11 8.54
CA ALA A 268 1.25 -12.92 8.71
C ALA A 268 0.51 -13.02 7.37
N ASP A 269 1.05 -12.40 6.33
CA ASP A 269 0.50 -12.44 4.97
C ASP A 269 0.54 -13.83 4.35
N GLU A 270 1.63 -14.57 4.54
CA GLU A 270 1.74 -15.96 4.08
C GLU A 270 0.71 -16.84 4.78
N LYS A 271 0.44 -16.62 6.07
CA LYS A 271 -0.61 -17.33 6.81
C LYS A 271 -1.97 -17.11 6.16
N TYR A 272 -2.30 -15.85 5.82
CA TYR A 272 -3.54 -15.51 5.13
C TYR A 272 -3.59 -16.13 3.73
N HIS A 273 -2.53 -15.95 2.93
CA HIS A 273 -2.43 -16.48 1.57
C HIS A 273 -2.59 -18.00 1.51
N ASN A 274 -2.03 -18.75 2.46
CA ASN A 274 -2.13 -20.20 2.52
C ASN A 274 -3.57 -20.70 2.76
N GLU A 275 -4.41 -19.90 3.43
CA GLU A 275 -5.81 -20.24 3.69
C GLU A 275 -6.74 -19.78 2.56
N HIS A 276 -6.50 -18.59 1.98
CA HIS A 276 -7.45 -17.90 1.11
C HIS A 276 -6.99 -17.75 -0.35
N GLY A 277 -5.74 -18.10 -0.66
CA GLY A 277 -5.18 -17.89 -1.99
C GLY A 277 -4.75 -16.44 -2.23
N GLY A 278 -4.45 -16.11 -3.50
CA GLY A 278 -3.88 -14.83 -3.89
C GLY A 278 -4.67 -14.03 -4.92
N ASP A 279 -5.84 -14.50 -5.37
CA ASP A 279 -6.68 -13.85 -6.36
C ASP A 279 -7.57 -12.75 -5.79
N ASN A 280 -6.97 -11.89 -4.95
CA ASN A 280 -7.60 -10.78 -4.24
C ASN A 280 -6.67 -9.58 -4.20
N PHE A 281 -7.24 -8.39 -3.89
CA PHE A 281 -6.46 -7.16 -3.80
C PHE A 281 -5.41 -7.19 -2.70
N TYR A 282 -5.62 -7.97 -1.63
CA TYR A 282 -4.67 -8.09 -0.54
C TYR A 282 -3.30 -8.68 -0.99
N SER A 283 -3.26 -9.36 -2.13
CA SER A 283 -1.98 -9.76 -2.74
C SER A 283 -1.07 -8.57 -3.07
N PHE A 284 -1.64 -7.37 -3.30
CA PHE A 284 -0.85 -6.16 -3.46
C PHE A 284 -0.12 -5.79 -2.16
N TYR A 285 -0.82 -5.77 -1.01
CA TYR A 285 -0.20 -5.52 0.30
C TYR A 285 0.88 -6.54 0.63
N ARG A 286 0.63 -7.80 0.37
CA ARG A 286 1.61 -8.87 0.55
C ARG A 286 2.88 -8.65 -0.29
N MET A 287 2.76 -8.16 -1.52
CA MET A 287 3.93 -7.80 -2.35
C MET A 287 4.61 -6.54 -1.84
N HIS A 288 3.86 -5.58 -1.36
CA HIS A 288 4.34 -4.37 -0.72
C HIS A 288 5.21 -4.68 0.52
N ASP A 289 4.76 -5.56 1.41
CA ASP A 289 5.50 -5.97 2.60
C ASP A 289 6.81 -6.69 2.23
N TYR A 290 6.78 -7.58 1.23
CA TYR A 290 8.01 -8.16 0.68
C TYR A 290 8.94 -7.12 0.07
N HIS A 291 8.40 -6.17 -0.68
CA HIS A 291 9.20 -5.11 -1.31
C HIS A 291 9.88 -4.24 -0.27
N SER A 292 9.17 -3.86 0.79
CA SER A 292 9.70 -3.08 1.91
C SER A 292 10.78 -3.84 2.69
N LEU A 293 10.61 -5.16 2.89
CA LEU A 293 11.65 -6.02 3.46
C LEU A 293 12.92 -6.01 2.59
N ILE A 294 12.75 -6.18 1.29
CA ILE A 294 13.86 -6.20 0.32
C ILE A 294 14.56 -4.85 0.30
N TYR A 295 13.79 -3.76 0.27
CA TYR A 295 14.30 -2.39 0.28
C TYR A 295 15.15 -2.12 1.52
N ALA A 296 14.61 -2.37 2.71
CA ALA A 296 15.35 -2.20 3.97
C ALA A 296 16.63 -3.06 4.03
N ALA A 297 16.56 -4.31 3.54
CA ALA A 297 17.71 -5.20 3.49
C ALA A 297 18.80 -4.71 2.50
N MET A 298 18.42 -4.09 1.37
CA MET A 298 19.37 -3.48 0.44
C MET A 298 20.10 -2.30 1.06
N PHE A 299 19.42 -1.43 1.82
CA PHE A 299 20.05 -0.31 2.53
C PHE A 299 20.93 -0.79 3.69
N ALA A 300 20.50 -1.82 4.39
CA ALA A 300 21.29 -2.45 5.45
C ALA A 300 22.51 -3.26 4.96
N GLY A 301 22.71 -3.38 3.64
CA GLY A 301 23.80 -4.18 3.05
C GLY A 301 23.61 -5.70 3.20
N GLN A 302 22.40 -6.18 3.46
CA GLN A 302 22.08 -7.58 3.73
C GLN A 302 21.61 -8.34 2.48
N SER A 303 22.52 -8.59 1.56
CA SER A 303 22.21 -9.23 0.26
C SER A 303 21.52 -10.60 0.39
N LYS A 304 21.86 -11.39 1.42
CA LYS A 304 21.26 -12.71 1.63
C LYS A 304 19.78 -12.58 2.00
N VAL A 305 19.45 -11.68 2.93
CA VAL A 305 18.07 -11.42 3.34
C VAL A 305 17.25 -10.91 2.16
N ALA A 306 17.77 -9.93 1.40
CA ALA A 306 17.09 -9.40 0.22
C ALA A 306 16.79 -10.48 -0.82
N LEU A 307 17.78 -11.33 -1.17
CA LEU A 307 17.59 -12.38 -2.19
C LEU A 307 16.69 -13.52 -1.72
N GLU A 308 16.67 -13.83 -0.44
CA GLU A 308 15.76 -14.80 0.15
C GLU A 308 14.31 -14.28 0.09
N ALA A 309 14.08 -13.02 0.47
CA ALA A 309 12.78 -12.36 0.37
C ALA A 309 12.29 -12.30 -1.09
N VAL A 310 13.15 -11.89 -2.04
CA VAL A 310 12.84 -11.94 -3.48
C VAL A 310 12.39 -13.33 -3.90
N SER A 311 13.10 -14.38 -3.47
CA SER A 311 12.77 -15.76 -3.87
C SER A 311 11.44 -16.23 -3.29
N ARG A 312 11.05 -15.76 -2.08
CA ARG A 312 9.72 -16.04 -1.49
C ARG A 312 8.64 -15.30 -2.27
N MET A 313 8.84 -14.01 -2.53
CA MET A 313 7.93 -13.15 -3.29
C MET A 313 7.65 -13.73 -4.69
N GLU A 314 8.68 -14.07 -5.47
CA GLU A 314 8.55 -14.63 -6.82
C GLU A 314 7.75 -15.95 -6.84
N ARG A 315 7.95 -16.83 -5.84
CA ARG A 315 7.15 -18.08 -5.74
C ARG A 315 5.68 -17.83 -5.51
N SER A 316 5.31 -16.69 -4.95
CA SER A 316 3.92 -16.33 -4.66
C SER A 316 3.24 -15.52 -5.78
N LEU A 317 3.96 -15.28 -6.90
CA LEU A 317 3.49 -14.61 -8.11
C LEU A 317 3.45 -15.54 -9.33
N PRO A 318 2.67 -16.63 -9.32
CA PRO A 318 2.60 -17.51 -10.48
C PRO A 318 1.93 -16.80 -11.66
N ALA A 319 2.28 -17.23 -12.89
CA ALA A 319 1.68 -16.69 -14.11
C ALA A 319 0.14 -16.78 -14.11
N SER A 320 -0.42 -17.82 -13.49
CA SER A 320 -1.88 -17.98 -13.36
C SER A 320 -2.55 -16.85 -12.58
N LEU A 321 -1.88 -16.34 -11.53
CA LEU A 321 -2.35 -15.17 -10.78
C LEU A 321 -2.27 -13.90 -11.63
N LEU A 322 -1.13 -13.66 -12.26
CA LEU A 322 -0.92 -12.49 -13.10
C LEU A 322 -1.84 -12.44 -14.34
N SER A 323 -2.34 -13.59 -14.80
CA SER A 323 -3.24 -13.68 -15.95
C SER A 323 -4.71 -13.39 -15.61
N ILE A 324 -5.05 -13.10 -14.36
CA ILE A 324 -6.41 -12.69 -13.98
C ILE A 324 -6.63 -11.26 -14.48
N GLU A 325 -7.73 -11.07 -15.25
CA GLU A 325 -8.05 -9.79 -15.88
C GLU A 325 -8.97 -8.91 -15.03
N SER A 326 -9.76 -9.52 -14.15
CA SER A 326 -10.66 -8.80 -13.24
C SER A 326 -10.65 -9.48 -11.87
N PRO A 327 -10.00 -8.84 -10.87
CA PRO A 327 -9.24 -7.59 -10.95
C PRO A 327 -8.01 -7.70 -11.86
N PRO A 328 -7.43 -6.58 -12.35
CA PRO A 328 -6.33 -6.59 -13.32
C PRO A 328 -4.98 -6.88 -12.66
N MET A 329 -4.79 -8.15 -12.24
CA MET A 329 -3.67 -8.57 -11.39
C MET A 329 -2.29 -8.29 -12.00
N ALA A 330 -2.15 -8.39 -13.33
CA ALA A 330 -0.90 -8.06 -13.97
C ALA A 330 -0.57 -6.55 -13.87
N ASP A 331 -1.58 -5.69 -13.96
CA ASP A 331 -1.38 -4.24 -13.87
C ASP A 331 -0.89 -3.84 -12.47
N TRP A 332 -1.27 -4.58 -11.44
CA TRP A 332 -0.88 -4.32 -10.06
C TRP A 332 0.41 -5.02 -9.64
N LEU A 333 0.66 -6.26 -10.11
CA LEU A 333 1.64 -7.13 -9.47
C LEU A 333 2.84 -7.52 -10.36
N GLU A 334 2.76 -7.41 -11.69
CA GLU A 334 3.81 -7.91 -12.57
C GLU A 334 5.17 -7.23 -12.35
N ASN A 335 5.17 -5.95 -12.03
CA ASN A 335 6.39 -5.20 -11.78
C ASN A 335 7.23 -5.80 -10.62
N PHE A 336 6.61 -6.41 -9.60
CA PHE A 336 7.31 -7.05 -8.48
C PHE A 336 8.17 -8.23 -8.93
N SER A 337 7.85 -8.87 -10.07
CA SER A 337 8.70 -9.90 -10.67
C SER A 337 10.06 -9.36 -11.16
N SER A 338 10.24 -8.05 -11.23
CA SER A 338 11.47 -7.38 -11.63
C SER A 338 12.42 -7.03 -10.47
N VAL A 339 11.98 -7.12 -9.22
CA VAL A 339 12.71 -6.63 -8.05
C VAL A 339 14.07 -7.33 -7.86
N ARG A 340 14.22 -8.58 -8.30
CA ARG A 340 15.51 -9.28 -8.33
C ARG A 340 16.60 -8.50 -9.06
N VAL A 341 16.25 -7.79 -10.13
CA VAL A 341 17.19 -6.97 -10.90
C VAL A 341 17.77 -5.85 -10.03
N HIS A 342 16.91 -5.17 -9.25
CA HIS A 342 17.36 -4.12 -8.33
C HIS A 342 18.35 -4.65 -7.30
N VAL A 343 18.06 -5.80 -6.69
CA VAL A 343 18.95 -6.43 -5.70
C VAL A 343 20.31 -6.78 -6.31
N LEU A 344 20.30 -7.39 -7.48
CA LEU A 344 21.54 -7.80 -8.16
C LEU A 344 22.39 -6.59 -8.59
N VAL A 345 21.77 -5.51 -9.05
CA VAL A 345 22.44 -4.24 -9.36
C VAL A 345 23.04 -3.64 -8.08
N ARG A 346 22.25 -3.53 -7.01
CA ARG A 346 22.66 -2.96 -5.71
C ARG A 346 23.92 -3.60 -5.16
N PHE A 347 24.02 -4.93 -5.29
CA PHE A 347 25.15 -5.71 -4.75
C PHE A 347 26.23 -6.05 -5.77
N GLY A 348 26.18 -5.50 -6.98
CA GLY A 348 27.19 -5.71 -8.02
C GLY A 348 27.29 -7.18 -8.47
N ARG A 349 26.20 -7.96 -8.39
CA ARG A 349 26.21 -9.39 -8.74
C ARG A 349 26.06 -9.59 -10.26
N TRP A 350 27.01 -9.03 -11.01
CA TRP A 350 26.92 -8.89 -12.46
C TRP A 350 26.74 -10.21 -13.20
N GLN A 351 27.48 -11.27 -12.82
CA GLN A 351 27.39 -12.57 -13.49
C GLN A 351 26.00 -13.21 -13.35
N GLU A 352 25.38 -13.09 -12.16
CA GLU A 352 24.03 -13.58 -11.92
C GLU A 352 23.01 -12.77 -12.70
N LEU A 353 23.17 -11.45 -12.73
CA LEU A 353 22.32 -10.56 -13.50
C LEU A 353 22.35 -10.86 -14.99
N LEU A 354 23.56 -11.09 -15.55
CA LEU A 354 23.72 -11.47 -16.97
C LEU A 354 23.11 -12.84 -17.28
N SER A 355 23.06 -13.75 -16.31
CA SER A 355 22.47 -15.10 -16.46
C SER A 355 20.95 -15.13 -16.33
N LEU A 356 20.31 -14.03 -15.91
CA LEU A 356 18.85 -14.00 -15.78
C LEU A 356 18.16 -14.32 -17.11
N PRO A 357 17.27 -15.32 -17.14
CA PRO A 357 16.49 -15.61 -18.33
C PRO A 357 15.43 -14.55 -18.57
N PHE A 358 15.09 -14.31 -19.83
CA PHE A 358 13.91 -13.53 -20.17
C PHE A 358 12.66 -14.40 -20.06
N PRO A 359 11.55 -13.87 -19.50
CA PRO A 359 10.27 -14.56 -19.54
C PRO A 359 9.82 -14.84 -20.98
N ASN A 360 9.10 -15.96 -21.19
CA ASN A 360 8.59 -16.34 -22.51
C ASN A 360 7.43 -15.45 -22.95
N ASP A 361 6.52 -15.14 -22.04
CA ASP A 361 5.37 -14.27 -22.32
C ASP A 361 5.80 -12.81 -22.20
N LYS A 362 5.97 -12.17 -23.37
CA LYS A 362 6.48 -10.80 -23.46
C LYS A 362 5.45 -9.73 -23.18
N ASP A 363 4.19 -10.07 -23.25
CA ASP A 363 3.09 -9.13 -23.01
C ASP A 363 2.70 -9.15 -21.53
N LEU A 364 2.66 -10.34 -20.92
CA LEU A 364 2.44 -10.48 -19.49
C LEU A 364 3.59 -9.86 -18.66
N TYR A 365 4.85 -10.16 -19.01
CA TYR A 365 6.04 -9.75 -18.25
C TYR A 365 6.78 -8.55 -18.89
N CYS A 366 6.04 -7.58 -19.39
CA CYS A 366 6.62 -6.46 -20.15
C CYS A 366 7.53 -5.54 -19.32
N VAL A 367 7.19 -5.29 -18.05
CA VAL A 367 8.01 -4.49 -17.13
C VAL A 367 9.25 -5.29 -16.71
N THR A 368 9.09 -6.57 -16.37
CA THR A 368 10.20 -7.47 -15.99
C THR A 368 11.23 -7.56 -17.10
N ILE A 369 10.80 -7.68 -18.37
CA ILE A 369 11.71 -7.73 -19.52
C ILE A 369 12.46 -6.41 -19.68
N ALA A 370 11.80 -5.27 -19.55
CA ALA A 370 12.43 -3.96 -19.59
C ALA A 370 13.48 -3.82 -18.48
N MET A 371 13.16 -4.23 -17.26
CA MET A 371 14.09 -4.21 -16.14
C MET A 371 15.28 -5.16 -16.32
N ILE A 372 15.10 -6.35 -16.90
CA ILE A 372 16.22 -7.24 -17.22
C ILE A 372 17.16 -6.59 -18.24
N HIS A 373 16.65 -5.91 -19.28
CA HIS A 373 17.48 -5.16 -20.22
C HIS A 373 18.22 -4.02 -19.53
N TYR A 374 17.56 -3.25 -18.65
CA TYR A 374 18.19 -2.23 -17.83
C TYR A 374 19.34 -2.82 -17.01
N GLY A 375 19.10 -3.86 -16.23
CA GLY A 375 20.10 -4.47 -15.36
C GLY A 375 21.28 -5.07 -16.13
N LYS A 376 21.02 -5.79 -17.23
CA LYS A 376 22.12 -6.32 -18.11
C LYS A 376 22.92 -5.18 -18.73
N GLY A 377 22.26 -4.06 -19.11
CA GLY A 377 22.95 -2.88 -19.60
C GLY A 377 23.92 -2.29 -18.56
N VAL A 378 23.45 -2.12 -17.31
CA VAL A 378 24.29 -1.67 -16.18
C VAL A 378 25.44 -2.64 -15.92
N ALA A 379 25.18 -3.96 -15.92
CA ALA A 379 26.20 -4.98 -15.69
C ALA A 379 27.30 -4.94 -16.77
N TYR A 380 26.92 -4.89 -18.05
CA TYR A 380 27.91 -4.78 -19.15
C TYR A 380 28.70 -3.49 -19.05
N ALA A 381 28.08 -2.35 -18.77
CA ALA A 381 28.81 -1.09 -18.59
C ALA A 381 29.76 -1.17 -17.40
N ALA A 382 29.31 -1.64 -16.24
CA ALA A 382 30.19 -1.82 -15.06
C ALA A 382 31.39 -2.75 -15.29
N MET A 383 31.21 -3.73 -16.17
CA MET A 383 32.28 -4.67 -16.57
C MET A 383 33.15 -4.15 -17.73
N GLY A 384 32.91 -2.95 -18.27
CA GLY A 384 33.67 -2.32 -19.34
C GLY A 384 33.27 -2.74 -20.77
N ASP A 385 32.20 -3.53 -20.93
CA ASP A 385 31.68 -3.94 -22.25
C ASP A 385 30.61 -2.94 -22.75
N VAL A 386 31.11 -1.75 -23.13
CA VAL A 386 30.23 -0.64 -23.55
C VAL A 386 29.38 -1.00 -24.77
N GLU A 387 29.91 -1.83 -25.70
CA GLU A 387 29.19 -2.22 -26.91
C GLU A 387 27.93 -3.03 -26.56
N LYS A 388 28.06 -4.01 -25.66
CA LYS A 388 26.89 -4.77 -25.20
C LYS A 388 25.95 -3.93 -24.35
N ALA A 389 26.46 -3.01 -23.52
CA ALA A 389 25.64 -2.08 -22.76
C ALA A 389 24.75 -1.22 -23.70
N LEU A 390 25.29 -0.73 -24.80
CA LEU A 390 24.53 0.03 -25.81
C LEU A 390 23.46 -0.81 -26.51
N ARG A 391 23.72 -2.12 -26.74
CA ARG A 391 22.68 -3.03 -27.28
C ARG A 391 21.54 -3.23 -26.28
N GLU A 392 21.85 -3.46 -25.02
CA GLU A 392 20.82 -3.62 -23.97
C GLU A 392 20.03 -2.31 -23.77
N ARG A 393 20.69 -1.16 -23.82
CA ARG A 393 20.03 0.15 -23.80
C ARG A 393 19.03 0.32 -24.96
N ALA A 394 19.39 -0.10 -26.17
CA ALA A 394 18.48 -0.04 -27.30
C ALA A 394 17.27 -0.99 -27.09
N ALA A 395 17.53 -2.19 -26.59
CA ALA A 395 16.48 -3.16 -26.28
C ALA A 395 15.55 -2.68 -25.15
N LEU A 396 16.09 -2.04 -24.11
CA LEU A 396 15.30 -1.39 -23.05
C LEU A 396 14.32 -0.38 -23.62
N LYS A 397 14.79 0.54 -24.51
CA LYS A 397 13.93 1.55 -25.12
C LYS A 397 12.79 0.96 -25.96
N GLU A 398 13.03 -0.15 -26.63
CA GLU A 398 11.96 -0.87 -27.36
C GLU A 398 11.02 -1.62 -26.40
N ALA A 399 11.54 -2.20 -25.32
CA ALA A 399 10.72 -2.88 -24.32
C ALA A 399 9.76 -1.90 -23.59
N VAL A 400 10.23 -0.72 -23.22
CA VAL A 400 9.41 0.31 -22.55
C VAL A 400 8.21 0.74 -23.38
N LYS A 401 8.33 0.78 -24.72
CA LYS A 401 7.22 1.13 -25.61
C LYS A 401 6.07 0.12 -25.58
N ARG A 402 6.33 -1.10 -25.15
CA ARG A 402 5.32 -2.18 -25.07
C ARG A 402 4.53 -2.16 -23.78
N ILE A 403 4.96 -1.40 -22.77
CA ILE A 403 4.34 -1.37 -21.46
C ILE A 403 3.02 -0.60 -21.52
N PRO A 404 1.88 -1.23 -21.20
CA PRO A 404 0.60 -0.55 -21.14
C PRO A 404 0.62 0.59 -20.11
N SER A 405 -0.12 1.66 -20.38
CA SER A 405 -0.23 2.79 -19.44
C SER A 405 -0.99 2.44 -18.15
N SER A 406 -1.67 1.31 -18.11
CA SER A 406 -2.31 0.76 -16.91
C SER A 406 -1.33 0.16 -15.91
N ARG A 407 -0.15 -0.34 -16.36
CA ARG A 407 0.84 -0.96 -15.47
C ARG A 407 1.35 0.03 -14.42
N ILE A 408 1.11 -0.25 -13.15
CA ILE A 408 1.71 0.49 -12.04
C ILE A 408 3.11 -0.03 -11.73
N CYS A 409 3.93 0.77 -11.06
CA CYS A 409 5.28 0.38 -10.69
C CYS A 409 5.43 0.36 -9.17
N GLY A 410 5.73 -0.82 -8.65
CA GLY A 410 5.83 -0.99 -7.21
C GLY A 410 4.53 -0.55 -6.57
N ASP A 411 4.65 0.29 -5.60
CA ASP A 411 3.52 0.79 -4.87
C ASP A 411 2.89 1.97 -5.62
N PHE A 412 1.59 1.95 -5.72
CA PHE A 412 0.76 3.00 -6.30
C PHE A 412 1.22 4.40 -5.83
N PRO A 413 1.11 5.51 -6.61
CA PRO A 413 0.34 5.62 -7.87
C PRO A 413 1.17 5.69 -9.16
N ASN A 414 2.48 5.49 -9.11
CA ASN A 414 3.35 5.70 -10.27
C ASN A 414 3.15 4.64 -11.36
N LYS A 415 3.30 5.04 -12.63
CA LYS A 415 3.21 4.13 -13.78
C LYS A 415 4.58 3.60 -14.19
N SER A 416 4.66 2.30 -14.51
CA SER A 416 5.93 1.62 -14.86
C SER A 416 6.67 2.29 -16.03
N ASN A 417 5.95 2.76 -17.04
CA ASN A 417 6.55 3.44 -18.19
C ASN A 417 7.12 4.84 -17.84
N VAL A 418 6.69 5.46 -16.73
CA VAL A 418 7.23 6.72 -16.22
C VAL A 418 8.47 6.45 -15.37
N VAL A 419 8.39 5.49 -14.45
CA VAL A 419 9.50 5.11 -13.57
C VAL A 419 10.70 4.60 -14.36
N LEU A 420 10.48 3.79 -15.40
CA LEU A 420 11.57 3.27 -16.23
C LEU A 420 12.35 4.35 -16.99
N LYS A 421 11.81 5.55 -17.16
CA LYS A 421 12.59 6.68 -17.72
C LYS A 421 13.70 7.15 -16.78
N VAL A 422 13.55 6.94 -15.48
CA VAL A 422 14.65 7.17 -14.51
C VAL A 422 15.76 6.14 -14.81
N GLY A 423 15.40 4.86 -14.90
CA GLY A 423 16.36 3.81 -15.24
C GLY A 423 17.04 4.00 -16.60
N GLU A 424 16.32 4.49 -17.63
CA GLU A 424 16.92 4.85 -18.91
C GLU A 424 18.03 5.92 -18.76
N ALA A 425 17.74 6.99 -18.01
CA ALA A 425 18.69 8.07 -17.79
C ALA A 425 19.91 7.60 -16.97
N MET A 426 19.69 6.76 -15.97
CA MET A 426 20.78 6.16 -15.19
C MET A 426 21.69 5.28 -16.04
N LEU A 427 21.12 4.42 -16.89
CA LEU A 427 21.91 3.58 -17.80
C LEU A 427 22.68 4.43 -18.83
N ASP A 428 22.07 5.49 -19.35
CA ASP A 428 22.74 6.44 -20.24
C ASP A 428 23.93 7.10 -19.53
N GLY A 429 23.77 7.48 -18.26
CA GLY A 429 24.84 8.04 -17.42
C GLY A 429 25.98 7.06 -17.18
N GLU A 430 25.67 5.82 -16.78
CA GLU A 430 26.68 4.78 -16.55
C GLU A 430 27.48 4.46 -17.83
N ILE A 431 26.83 4.35 -18.98
CA ILE A 431 27.49 4.12 -20.26
C ILE A 431 28.43 5.27 -20.60
N ALA A 432 27.98 6.52 -20.52
CA ALA A 432 28.80 7.70 -20.80
C ALA A 432 30.00 7.78 -19.85
N TYR A 433 29.84 7.46 -18.58
CA TYR A 433 30.93 7.40 -17.60
C TYR A 433 32.00 6.40 -18.02
N ARG A 434 31.62 5.19 -18.47
CA ARG A 434 32.56 4.16 -18.93
C ARG A 434 33.22 4.50 -20.25
N GLN A 435 32.64 5.38 -21.03
CA GLN A 435 33.26 5.94 -22.24
C GLN A 435 34.28 7.06 -21.95
N GLY A 436 34.34 7.53 -20.70
CA GLY A 436 35.17 8.66 -20.28
C GLY A 436 34.58 10.03 -20.58
N ASP A 437 33.30 10.09 -20.99
CA ASP A 437 32.57 11.33 -21.22
C ASP A 437 31.80 11.75 -19.94
N TYR A 438 32.57 12.22 -18.97
CA TYR A 438 32.05 12.50 -17.62
C TYR A 438 31.00 13.64 -17.60
N ASP A 439 31.18 14.67 -18.44
CA ASP A 439 30.21 15.76 -18.51
C ASP A 439 28.84 15.30 -19.03
N VAL A 440 28.84 14.35 -19.98
CA VAL A 440 27.61 13.76 -20.48
C VAL A 440 27.02 12.82 -19.42
N ALA A 441 27.87 12.03 -18.74
CA ALA A 441 27.45 11.13 -17.68
C ALA A 441 26.71 11.88 -16.56
N PHE A 442 27.30 12.94 -16.02
CA PHE A 442 26.68 13.73 -14.96
C PHE A 442 25.36 14.38 -15.39
N ARG A 443 25.26 14.91 -16.61
CA ARG A 443 23.97 15.43 -17.12
C ARG A 443 22.87 14.34 -17.16
N HIS A 444 23.21 13.10 -17.52
CA HIS A 444 22.23 12.01 -17.50
C HIS A 444 21.83 11.60 -16.07
N LEU A 445 22.77 11.61 -15.13
CA LEU A 445 22.48 11.33 -13.72
C LEU A 445 21.64 12.43 -13.07
N GLU A 446 21.92 13.70 -13.35
CA GLU A 446 21.09 14.83 -12.94
C GLU A 446 19.67 14.75 -13.52
N GLU A 447 19.55 14.32 -14.78
CA GLU A 447 18.24 14.09 -15.39
C GLU A 447 17.49 12.91 -14.73
N ALA A 448 18.21 11.85 -14.32
CA ALA A 448 17.61 10.74 -13.58
C ALA A 448 17.06 11.21 -12.23
N ILE A 449 17.81 11.99 -11.46
CA ILE A 449 17.39 12.60 -10.18
C ILE A 449 16.17 13.47 -10.40
N LYS A 450 16.20 14.35 -11.40
CA LYS A 450 15.07 15.23 -11.70
C LYS A 450 13.78 14.48 -12.04
N ARG A 451 13.90 13.35 -12.74
CA ARG A 451 12.75 12.48 -13.05
C ARG A 451 12.25 11.75 -11.82
N ASP A 452 13.16 11.29 -10.95
CA ASP A 452 12.82 10.65 -9.68
C ASP A 452 12.10 11.62 -8.76
N ASP A 453 12.62 12.85 -8.59
CA ASP A 453 12.00 13.93 -7.81
C ASP A 453 10.63 14.39 -8.35
N ALA A 454 10.29 14.04 -9.58
CA ALA A 454 9.01 14.34 -10.20
C ALA A 454 7.97 13.20 -10.04
N LEU A 455 8.36 12.06 -9.49
CA LEU A 455 7.43 10.98 -9.17
C LEU A 455 6.54 11.37 -7.99
N THR A 456 5.34 10.84 -7.97
CA THR A 456 4.48 10.92 -6.80
C THR A 456 5.06 10.05 -5.69
N TYR A 457 4.84 10.46 -4.44
CA TYR A 457 5.25 9.66 -3.29
C TYR A 457 4.76 8.21 -3.41
N ALA A 458 5.60 7.27 -3.06
CA ALA A 458 5.32 5.84 -3.02
C ALA A 458 6.16 5.17 -1.92
N GLU A 459 5.71 4.02 -1.44
CA GLU A 459 6.24 3.31 -0.27
C GLU A 459 6.67 1.88 -0.64
N PRO A 460 7.97 1.58 -0.68
CA PRO A 460 9.11 2.49 -0.66
C PRO A 460 9.29 3.22 -1.99
N TRP A 461 10.18 4.21 -2.05
CA TRP A 461 10.48 4.95 -3.28
C TRP A 461 10.88 4.00 -4.43
N PRO A 462 10.25 4.06 -5.61
CA PRO A 462 10.40 3.06 -6.67
C PRO A 462 11.83 2.94 -7.21
N VAL A 463 12.62 4.02 -7.19
CA VAL A 463 13.94 4.07 -7.87
C VAL A 463 15.05 4.69 -7.02
N ARG A 464 14.76 5.24 -5.84
CA ARG A 464 15.74 5.96 -5.01
C ARG A 464 17.01 5.16 -4.71
N ILE A 465 16.93 3.83 -4.63
CA ILE A 465 18.09 2.95 -4.49
C ILE A 465 19.05 3.10 -5.68
N LEU A 466 18.53 3.36 -6.86
CA LEU A 466 19.32 3.49 -8.07
C LEU A 466 19.97 4.89 -8.16
N SER A 467 19.24 5.93 -7.77
CA SER A 467 19.73 7.33 -7.78
C SER A 467 20.74 7.58 -6.66
N ASP A 468 20.55 7.05 -5.46
CA ASP A 468 21.48 7.18 -4.33
C ASP A 468 22.83 6.48 -4.60
N LEU A 469 22.84 5.41 -5.41
CA LEU A 469 24.09 4.75 -5.83
C LEU A 469 24.94 5.60 -6.75
N SER A 470 24.34 6.46 -7.55
CA SER A 470 25.10 7.40 -8.39
C SER A 470 25.80 8.47 -7.57
N HIS A 471 25.18 8.94 -6.49
CA HIS A 471 25.75 9.94 -5.57
C HIS A 471 26.90 9.40 -4.71
N SER A 472 26.78 8.16 -4.20
CA SER A 472 27.76 7.59 -3.27
C SER A 472 29.08 7.18 -3.94
N ARG A 473 29.12 6.99 -5.26
CA ARG A 473 30.34 6.65 -6.00
C ARG A 473 31.19 7.86 -6.38
N ASP A 474 30.63 9.06 -6.36
CA ASP A 474 31.28 10.29 -6.83
C ASP A 474 31.88 11.14 -5.71
N ILE A 475 31.67 10.78 -4.42
CA ILE A 475 32.20 11.52 -3.26
C ILE A 475 33.60 11.05 -2.84
N ASP A 476 34.10 9.92 -3.34
CA ASP A 476 35.39 9.32 -2.96
C ASP A 476 36.50 9.50 -4.02
N HIS A 477 36.44 10.54 -4.87
CA HIS A 477 37.54 10.89 -5.78
C HIS A 477 37.91 12.35 -5.76
#